data_c1dbc08d953279184936e77133c60cd1
#
_entry.id   c1dbc08d953279184936e77133c60cd1
#
_cell.length_a   1.000
_cell.length_b   1.000
_cell.length_c   1.000
_cell.angle_alpha   90.00
_cell.angle_beta   90.00
_cell.angle_gamma   90.00
#
_symmetry.space_group_name_H-M   'P 1'
#
loop_
_entity.id
_entity.type
_entity.pdbx_description
1 polymer ?
#
loop_
_entity_poly.entity_id
_entity_poly.type
_entity_poly.pdbx_seq_one_letter_code
_entity_poly.pdbx_strand_id
1 'polypeptide(L)'
;MDFEQLNQIGWAKTYLLADSDQKIAALIDPVFDFMDEYLSMLKQRGLTLGFAIATHTHADHITACYSLREKTGCEYVMWKDTACLGVSQYLAEEEVLMIGSIPLKTHHVPGHTNDHVVLESPSHLFTGDFLFTGEGGAGRDDLPSGRLLAHWNSLKKLETLSGDLLVCTGHEPPGTVFQTLDWNRENNPVLGMDSFEQYEDWQRKVTAGLGSVSKIKTALPANLFAEIPDVIPWMK
;
A
#
# COMPACT_ATOMS: atom_id res chain seq x y z
N MET A 1 3.85 9.22 -18.09
CA MET A 1 3.61 8.41 -16.87
C MET A 1 2.85 7.16 -17.28
N ASP A 2 3.42 5.99 -17.05
CA ASP A 2 2.75 4.72 -17.24
C ASP A 2 2.32 4.18 -15.88
N PHE A 3 1.07 3.75 -15.81
CA PHE A 3 0.46 3.20 -14.61
C PHE A 3 -0.21 1.86 -14.95
N GLU A 4 -0.02 0.85 -14.08
CA GLU A 4 -0.66 -0.45 -14.24
C GLU A 4 -0.84 -1.14 -12.89
N GLN A 5 -2.01 -1.76 -12.66
CA GLN A 5 -2.20 -2.72 -11.59
C GLN A 5 -1.72 -4.10 -12.07
N LEU A 6 -0.71 -4.67 -11.43
CA LEU A 6 -0.04 -5.89 -11.91
C LEU A 6 -0.70 -7.17 -11.42
N ASN A 7 -1.15 -7.24 -10.17
CA ASN A 7 -1.76 -8.44 -9.62
C ASN A 7 -3.24 -8.48 -9.97
N GLN A 8 -3.62 -9.40 -10.83
CA GLN A 8 -5.01 -9.63 -11.23
C GLN A 8 -5.62 -10.86 -10.56
N ILE A 9 -4.79 -11.71 -9.95
CA ILE A 9 -5.20 -12.92 -9.23
C ILE A 9 -5.03 -12.67 -7.73
N GLY A 10 -6.07 -12.99 -6.94
CA GLY A 10 -6.12 -12.70 -5.51
C GLY A 10 -6.56 -11.26 -5.21
N TRP A 11 -6.44 -10.87 -3.93
CA TRP A 11 -6.97 -9.61 -3.41
C TRP A 11 -5.89 -8.54 -3.21
N ALA A 12 -4.65 -8.94 -2.93
CA ALA A 12 -3.54 -8.00 -2.77
C ALA A 12 -3.17 -7.36 -4.11
N LYS A 13 -3.01 -6.05 -4.12
CA LYS A 13 -2.71 -5.25 -5.30
C LYS A 13 -1.28 -4.73 -5.28
N THR A 14 -0.61 -4.85 -6.41
CA THR A 14 0.68 -4.21 -6.68
C THR A 14 0.50 -3.24 -7.83
N TYR A 15 1.13 -2.09 -7.75
CA TYR A 15 1.06 -1.08 -8.80
C TYR A 15 2.45 -0.80 -9.39
N LEU A 16 2.50 -0.68 -10.72
CA LEU A 16 3.62 -0.13 -11.46
C LEU A 16 3.35 1.35 -11.71
N LEU A 17 4.32 2.18 -11.39
CA LEU A 17 4.40 3.57 -11.80
C LEU A 17 5.73 3.77 -12.53
N ALA A 18 5.72 4.22 -13.81
CA ALA A 18 6.94 4.33 -14.59
C ALA A 18 7.00 5.61 -15.44
N ASP A 19 8.20 6.15 -15.51
CA ASP A 19 8.59 7.17 -16.48
C ASP A 19 9.25 6.46 -17.68
N SER A 20 8.49 6.32 -18.77
CA SER A 20 8.94 5.61 -19.97
C SER A 20 10.05 6.33 -20.72
N ASP A 21 10.13 7.67 -20.60
CA ASP A 21 11.16 8.48 -21.24
C ASP A 21 12.51 8.30 -20.54
N GLN A 22 12.50 8.29 -19.20
CA GLN A 22 13.70 8.05 -18.38
C GLN A 22 13.94 6.56 -18.09
N LYS A 23 13.01 5.69 -18.47
CA LYS A 23 13.07 4.23 -18.27
C LYS A 23 13.27 3.82 -16.82
N ILE A 24 12.69 4.59 -15.89
CA ILE A 24 12.71 4.30 -14.46
C ILE A 24 11.33 3.94 -13.96
N ALA A 25 11.25 2.96 -13.07
CA ALA A 25 10.01 2.46 -12.52
C ALA A 25 10.05 2.36 -11.00
N ALA A 26 8.86 2.46 -10.38
CA ALA A 26 8.59 2.06 -9.02
C ALA A 26 7.53 0.94 -9.00
N LEU A 27 7.68 0.00 -8.07
CA LEU A 27 6.65 -0.94 -7.69
C LEU A 27 6.12 -0.54 -6.31
N ILE A 28 4.81 -0.38 -6.19
CA ILE A 28 4.12 -0.04 -4.94
C ILE A 28 3.40 -1.28 -4.44
N ASP A 29 3.67 -1.67 -3.19
CA ASP A 29 3.21 -2.88 -2.51
C ASP A 29 3.46 -4.19 -3.31
N PRO A 30 4.71 -4.44 -3.76
CA PRO A 30 5.00 -5.66 -4.51
C PRO A 30 4.91 -6.90 -3.61
N VAL A 31 4.13 -7.89 -4.06
CA VAL A 31 3.95 -9.19 -3.38
C VAL A 31 5.07 -10.14 -3.77
N PHE A 32 5.70 -10.80 -2.80
CA PHE A 32 6.85 -11.70 -3.02
C PHE A 32 6.52 -12.86 -3.97
N ASP A 33 5.31 -13.38 -3.88
CA ASP A 33 4.84 -14.52 -4.69
C ASP A 33 4.94 -14.23 -6.22
N PHE A 34 4.91 -12.96 -6.64
CA PHE A 34 4.95 -12.53 -8.05
C PHE A 34 6.27 -11.85 -8.46
N MET A 35 7.31 -11.96 -7.63
CA MET A 35 8.56 -11.23 -7.86
C MET A 35 9.21 -11.52 -9.22
N ASP A 36 9.25 -12.78 -9.65
CA ASP A 36 9.89 -13.16 -10.93
C ASP A 36 9.09 -12.63 -12.13
N GLU A 37 7.76 -12.51 -12.00
CA GLU A 37 6.88 -11.91 -12.99
C GLU A 37 7.14 -10.41 -13.13
N TYR A 38 7.32 -9.69 -12.01
CA TYR A 38 7.71 -8.27 -12.03
C TYR A 38 9.05 -8.06 -12.73
N LEU A 39 10.06 -8.85 -12.40
CA LEU A 39 11.39 -8.77 -13.01
C LEU A 39 11.35 -9.06 -14.52
N SER A 40 10.58 -10.08 -14.92
CA SER A 40 10.38 -10.42 -16.34
C SER A 40 9.69 -9.28 -17.09
N MET A 41 8.62 -8.71 -16.55
CA MET A 41 7.89 -7.59 -17.13
C MET A 41 8.77 -6.34 -17.27
N LEU A 42 9.50 -5.95 -16.24
CA LEU A 42 10.43 -4.82 -16.27
C LEU A 42 11.50 -4.99 -17.37
N LYS A 43 12.08 -6.19 -17.46
CA LYS A 43 13.06 -6.53 -18.50
C LYS A 43 12.47 -6.43 -19.91
N GLN A 44 11.27 -6.97 -20.12
CA GLN A 44 10.58 -6.92 -21.43
C GLN A 44 10.27 -5.49 -21.86
N ARG A 45 9.93 -4.61 -20.91
CA ARG A 45 9.66 -3.18 -21.17
C ARG A 45 10.91 -2.31 -21.22
N GLY A 46 12.08 -2.86 -20.91
CA GLY A 46 13.34 -2.11 -20.83
C GLY A 46 13.34 -1.05 -19.73
N LEU A 47 12.62 -1.31 -18.62
CA LEU A 47 12.52 -0.44 -17.45
C LEU A 47 13.54 -0.85 -16.39
N THR A 48 14.16 0.12 -15.75
CA THR A 48 15.00 -0.06 -14.57
C THR A 48 14.14 0.15 -13.33
N LEU A 49 14.12 -0.82 -12.42
CA LEU A 49 13.46 -0.64 -11.13
C LEU A 49 14.33 0.29 -10.26
N GLY A 50 13.83 1.49 -10.00
CA GLY A 50 14.48 2.44 -9.10
C GLY A 50 14.02 2.27 -7.66
N PHE A 51 12.74 1.92 -7.47
CA PHE A 51 12.11 1.90 -6.15
C PHE A 51 11.16 0.71 -6.00
N ALA A 52 11.24 0.02 -4.87
CA ALA A 52 10.26 -0.91 -4.36
C ALA A 52 9.69 -0.32 -3.07
N ILE A 53 8.43 0.10 -3.08
CA ILE A 53 7.81 0.90 -2.02
C ILE A 53 6.77 0.05 -1.30
N ALA A 54 6.85 -0.05 0.01
CA ALA A 54 5.77 -0.58 0.83
C ALA A 54 5.03 0.57 1.52
N THR A 55 3.72 0.65 1.33
CA THR A 55 2.87 1.68 1.96
C THR A 55 2.80 1.51 3.47
N HIS A 56 2.98 0.28 3.96
CA HIS A 56 2.91 -0.05 5.39
C HIS A 56 3.56 -1.41 5.68
N THR A 57 3.69 -1.76 6.94
CA THR A 57 4.10 -3.11 7.35
C THR A 57 2.98 -4.11 7.09
N HIS A 58 3.10 -4.91 6.03
CA HIS A 58 2.11 -5.92 5.65
C HIS A 58 2.09 -7.11 6.62
N ALA A 59 0.89 -7.62 6.92
CA ALA A 59 0.69 -8.78 7.79
C ALA A 59 0.08 -10.01 7.07
N ASP A 60 -0.47 -9.81 5.88
CA ASP A 60 -1.22 -10.80 5.11
C ASP A 60 -0.43 -11.44 3.96
N HIS A 61 0.67 -10.83 3.53
CA HIS A 61 1.60 -11.34 2.53
C HIS A 61 3.03 -10.90 2.82
N ILE A 62 4.01 -11.60 2.24
CA ILE A 62 5.41 -11.18 2.27
C ILE A 62 5.61 -10.14 1.18
N THR A 63 6.15 -8.96 1.54
CA THR A 63 6.54 -7.96 0.55
C THR A 63 7.78 -8.41 -0.24
N ALA A 64 7.81 -8.10 -1.54
CA ALA A 64 8.99 -8.33 -2.36
C ALA A 64 10.05 -7.24 -2.21
N CYS A 65 9.78 -6.14 -1.49
CA CYS A 65 10.64 -4.95 -1.48
C CYS A 65 12.10 -5.25 -1.13
N TYR A 66 12.34 -5.99 -0.05
CA TYR A 66 13.69 -6.37 0.36
C TYR A 66 14.39 -7.24 -0.70
N SER A 67 13.70 -8.28 -1.19
CA SER A 67 14.27 -9.20 -2.18
C SER A 67 14.51 -8.52 -3.54
N LEU A 68 13.66 -7.59 -3.95
CA LEU A 68 13.87 -6.77 -5.15
C LEU A 68 15.08 -5.88 -4.99
N ARG A 69 15.26 -5.22 -3.83
CA ARG A 69 16.46 -4.45 -3.51
C ARG A 69 17.73 -5.30 -3.66
N GLU A 70 17.77 -6.48 -3.04
CA GLU A 70 18.92 -7.38 -3.10
C GLU A 70 19.22 -7.86 -4.53
N LYS A 71 18.18 -8.10 -5.35
CA LYS A 71 18.37 -8.60 -6.74
C LYS A 71 18.69 -7.51 -7.75
N THR A 72 18.15 -6.30 -7.58
CA THR A 72 18.21 -5.25 -8.62
C THR A 72 19.03 -4.04 -8.22
N GLY A 73 19.29 -3.84 -6.92
CA GLY A 73 19.92 -2.64 -6.39
C GLY A 73 18.95 -1.43 -6.31
N CYS A 74 17.64 -1.65 -6.46
CA CYS A 74 16.65 -0.58 -6.26
C CYS A 74 16.59 -0.16 -4.79
N GLU A 75 16.02 1.03 -4.52
CA GLU A 75 15.75 1.44 -3.15
C GLU A 75 14.50 0.72 -2.60
N TYR A 76 14.61 0.16 -1.40
CA TYR A 76 13.48 -0.27 -0.60
C TYR A 76 13.00 0.91 0.24
N VAL A 77 11.76 1.36 -0.01
CA VAL A 77 11.25 2.63 0.50
C VAL A 77 10.08 2.37 1.46
N MET A 78 10.13 2.99 2.65
CA MET A 78 9.05 2.99 3.63
C MET A 78 9.04 4.30 4.45
N TRP A 79 8.01 4.45 5.29
CA TRP A 79 7.95 5.51 6.29
C TRP A 79 9.15 5.47 7.24
N LYS A 80 9.66 6.67 7.62
CA LYS A 80 10.90 6.82 8.41
C LYS A 80 10.89 6.15 9.78
N ASP A 81 9.72 5.99 10.39
CA ASP A 81 9.58 5.38 11.72
C ASP A 81 9.05 3.92 11.63
N THR A 82 9.20 3.28 10.48
CA THR A 82 8.88 1.85 10.32
C THR A 82 9.78 0.97 11.20
N ALA A 83 9.24 -0.16 11.65
CA ALA A 83 10.01 -1.17 12.35
C ALA A 83 10.68 -2.20 11.41
N CYS A 84 10.40 -2.13 10.10
CA CYS A 84 10.93 -3.06 9.11
C CYS A 84 12.44 -2.84 8.89
N LEU A 85 13.19 -3.93 8.92
CA LEU A 85 14.61 -3.93 8.58
C LEU A 85 14.80 -3.97 7.06
N GLY A 86 16.02 -3.67 6.61
CA GLY A 86 16.36 -3.73 5.18
C GLY A 86 15.87 -2.55 4.34
N VAL A 87 15.15 -1.60 4.91
CA VAL A 87 14.75 -0.34 4.25
C VAL A 87 16.01 0.47 3.96
N SER A 88 16.14 1.00 2.75
CA SER A 88 17.30 1.77 2.31
C SER A 88 17.00 3.26 2.09
N GLN A 89 15.73 3.60 1.86
CA GLN A 89 15.28 4.97 1.75
C GLN A 89 14.02 5.20 2.59
N TYR A 90 13.99 6.28 3.35
CA TYR A 90 12.91 6.61 4.27
C TYR A 90 12.13 7.83 3.79
N LEU A 91 10.80 7.76 3.91
CA LEU A 91 9.89 8.85 3.59
C LEU A 91 9.49 9.62 4.84
N ALA A 92 9.38 10.93 4.71
CA ALA A 92 8.83 11.83 5.72
C ALA A 92 7.50 12.46 5.24
N GLU A 93 6.77 13.10 6.17
CA GLU A 93 5.53 13.82 5.84
C GLU A 93 5.80 14.89 4.78
N GLU A 94 4.92 14.97 3.78
CA GLU A 94 4.98 15.91 2.66
C GLU A 94 6.23 15.75 1.74
N GLU A 95 7.07 14.73 1.98
CA GLU A 95 8.21 14.47 1.11
C GLU A 95 7.75 14.00 -0.27
N VAL A 96 8.48 14.44 -1.31
CA VAL A 96 8.22 14.08 -2.70
C VAL A 96 9.34 13.18 -3.21
N LEU A 97 9.02 11.93 -3.46
CA LEU A 97 9.89 10.98 -4.15
C LEU A 97 9.73 11.15 -5.67
N MET A 98 10.82 11.31 -6.40
CA MET A 98 10.78 11.45 -7.85
C MET A 98 11.01 10.11 -8.55
N ILE A 99 10.01 9.63 -9.29
CA ILE A 99 10.12 8.45 -10.16
C ILE A 99 10.40 8.95 -11.58
N GLY A 100 11.67 9.18 -11.89
CA GLY A 100 12.02 9.97 -13.07
C GLY A 100 11.49 11.40 -12.95
N SER A 101 10.58 11.79 -13.84
CA SER A 101 9.88 13.10 -13.79
C SER A 101 8.57 13.08 -13.02
N ILE A 102 8.14 11.92 -12.50
CA ILE A 102 6.85 11.76 -11.84
C ILE A 102 7.01 12.02 -10.33
N PRO A 103 6.38 13.07 -9.76
CA PRO A 103 6.38 13.29 -8.33
C PRO A 103 5.43 12.31 -7.64
N LEU A 104 5.88 11.73 -6.54
CA LEU A 104 5.10 10.88 -5.64
C LEU A 104 5.18 11.47 -4.23
N LYS A 105 4.14 12.18 -3.81
CA LYS A 105 4.08 12.89 -2.53
C LYS A 105 3.61 11.96 -1.42
N THR A 106 4.22 12.06 -0.26
CA THR A 106 3.97 11.21 0.91
C THR A 106 3.04 11.89 1.91
N HIS A 107 2.00 11.18 2.34
CA HIS A 107 1.11 11.56 3.44
C HIS A 107 1.15 10.46 4.52
N HIS A 108 1.65 10.74 5.70
CA HIS A 108 1.62 9.80 6.82
C HIS A 108 0.20 9.68 7.38
N VAL A 109 -0.33 8.49 7.37
CA VAL A 109 -1.72 8.19 7.76
C VAL A 109 -1.78 7.01 8.75
N PRO A 110 -1.23 7.17 9.96
CA PRO A 110 -1.22 6.10 10.95
C PRO A 110 -2.65 5.68 11.29
N GLY A 111 -2.84 4.38 11.45
CA GLY A 111 -4.17 3.83 11.77
C GLY A 111 -4.22 2.33 11.59
N HIS A 112 -4.32 1.83 10.38
CA HIS A 112 -4.21 0.42 10.04
C HIS A 112 -2.88 -0.17 10.56
N THR A 113 -1.78 0.51 10.26
CA THR A 113 -0.49 0.37 10.94
C THR A 113 0.04 1.74 11.35
N ASN A 114 1.05 1.77 12.25
CA ASN A 114 1.63 3.03 12.70
C ASN A 114 2.51 3.71 11.62
N ASP A 115 3.06 2.93 10.71
CA ASP A 115 3.95 3.38 9.63
C ASP A 115 3.24 3.58 8.29
N HIS A 116 1.91 3.59 8.27
CA HIS A 116 1.15 3.67 7.03
C HIS A 116 1.29 5.03 6.35
N VAL A 117 1.58 5.01 5.04
CA VAL A 117 1.57 6.19 4.18
C VAL A 117 0.60 6.02 3.02
N VAL A 118 -0.02 7.13 2.65
CA VAL A 118 -0.71 7.28 1.36
C VAL A 118 0.23 8.03 0.42
N LEU A 119 0.33 7.58 -0.83
CA LEU A 119 1.21 8.16 -1.83
C LEU A 119 0.38 8.81 -2.93
N GLU A 120 0.62 10.09 -3.18
CA GLU A 120 -0.08 10.90 -4.16
C GLU A 120 0.81 11.15 -5.39
N SER A 121 0.37 10.67 -6.56
CA SER A 121 0.91 11.04 -7.87
C SER A 121 0.00 12.08 -8.54
N PRO A 122 0.35 12.64 -9.71
CA PRO A 122 -0.49 13.62 -10.38
C PRO A 122 -1.93 13.19 -10.70
N SER A 123 -2.22 11.88 -10.72
CA SER A 123 -3.55 11.35 -11.07
C SER A 123 -4.01 10.16 -10.23
N HIS A 124 -3.16 9.62 -9.36
CA HIS A 124 -3.48 8.43 -8.57
C HIS A 124 -3.12 8.64 -7.10
N LEU A 125 -3.93 8.07 -6.23
CA LEU A 125 -3.75 8.04 -4.78
C LEU A 125 -3.62 6.59 -4.33
N PHE A 126 -2.41 6.16 -3.97
CA PHE A 126 -2.14 4.81 -3.50
C PHE A 126 -2.41 4.76 -1.99
N THR A 127 -3.53 4.16 -1.63
CA THR A 127 -4.03 4.17 -0.25
C THR A 127 -3.61 2.96 0.57
N GLY A 128 -3.01 1.94 -0.06
CA GLY A 128 -2.74 0.68 0.64
C GLY A 128 -3.98 0.17 1.36
N ASP A 129 -3.81 -0.27 2.59
CA ASP A 129 -4.89 -0.74 3.46
C ASP A 129 -5.48 0.37 4.37
N PHE A 130 -5.18 1.64 4.07
CA PHE A 130 -5.76 2.77 4.80
C PHE A 130 -7.22 3.01 4.41
N LEU A 131 -7.54 2.99 3.12
CA LEU A 131 -8.86 3.22 2.56
C LEU A 131 -9.11 2.25 1.41
N PHE A 132 -10.28 1.62 1.39
CA PHE A 132 -10.77 0.78 0.31
C PHE A 132 -11.84 1.49 -0.53
N THR A 133 -12.22 0.92 -1.67
CA THR A 133 -13.19 1.53 -2.58
C THR A 133 -14.62 1.35 -2.04
N GLY A 134 -15.38 2.45 -1.95
CA GLY A 134 -16.80 2.45 -1.63
C GLY A 134 -17.11 1.69 -0.33
N GLU A 135 -18.02 0.72 -0.40
CA GLU A 135 -18.47 -0.09 0.75
C GLU A 135 -17.34 -0.88 1.45
N GLY A 136 -16.15 -0.98 0.82
CA GLY A 136 -14.96 -1.55 1.46
C GLY A 136 -14.51 -0.78 2.70
N GLY A 137 -14.85 0.50 2.76
CA GLY A 137 -14.57 1.35 3.92
C GLY A 137 -13.09 1.59 4.14
N ALA A 138 -12.59 1.28 5.33
CA ALA A 138 -11.21 1.42 5.73
C ALA A 138 -10.63 0.09 6.22
N GLY A 139 -9.29 -0.02 6.21
CA GLY A 139 -8.61 -1.19 6.74
C GLY A 139 -8.84 -1.39 8.23
N ARG A 140 -8.70 -2.65 8.66
CA ARG A 140 -8.76 -3.01 10.08
C ARG A 140 -7.66 -2.33 10.87
N ASP A 141 -7.89 -2.06 12.13
CA ASP A 141 -6.94 -1.38 13.03
C ASP A 141 -6.55 -2.20 14.27
N ASP A 142 -6.98 -3.46 14.31
CA ASP A 142 -6.71 -4.40 15.41
C ASP A 142 -5.41 -5.21 15.23
N LEU A 143 -4.58 -4.83 14.25
CA LEU A 143 -3.24 -5.37 14.08
C LEU A 143 -2.27 -4.84 15.17
N PRO A 144 -1.10 -5.49 15.38
CA PRO A 144 -0.20 -5.13 16.50
C PRO A 144 0.17 -3.65 16.60
N SER A 145 0.31 -2.94 15.47
CA SER A 145 0.59 -1.49 15.44
C SER A 145 -0.61 -0.62 15.09
N GLY A 146 -1.80 -1.21 14.93
CA GLY A 146 -3.04 -0.50 14.63
C GLY A 146 -3.46 0.47 15.73
N ARG A 147 -4.11 1.57 15.36
CA ARG A 147 -4.52 2.66 16.27
C ARG A 147 -5.81 3.32 15.77
N LEU A 148 -6.92 2.92 16.34
CA LEU A 148 -8.29 3.36 15.97
C LEU A 148 -8.44 4.89 15.87
N LEU A 149 -8.09 5.61 16.93
CA LEU A 149 -8.21 7.08 16.94
C LEU A 149 -7.27 7.75 15.96
N ALA A 150 -6.06 7.19 15.75
CA ALA A 150 -5.14 7.71 14.77
C ALA A 150 -5.69 7.52 13.35
N HIS A 151 -6.31 6.37 13.05
CA HIS A 151 -6.95 6.10 11.76
C HIS A 151 -8.06 7.13 11.48
N TRP A 152 -8.97 7.31 12.42
CA TRP A 152 -10.01 8.34 12.32
C TRP A 152 -9.47 9.74 12.02
N ASN A 153 -8.45 10.15 12.77
CA ASN A 153 -7.82 11.47 12.55
C ASN A 153 -7.10 11.56 11.19
N SER A 154 -6.53 10.45 10.72
CA SER A 154 -5.85 10.39 9.43
C SER A 154 -6.81 10.46 8.26
N LEU A 155 -8.04 9.92 8.37
CA LEU A 155 -9.07 10.01 7.32
C LEU A 155 -9.37 11.47 6.93
N LYS A 156 -9.29 12.40 7.88
CA LYS A 156 -9.50 13.84 7.63
C LYS A 156 -8.46 14.46 6.70
N LYS A 157 -7.26 13.88 6.58
CA LYS A 157 -6.26 14.34 5.62
C LYS A 157 -6.75 14.21 4.18
N LEU A 158 -7.59 13.22 3.90
CA LEU A 158 -8.15 13.02 2.56
C LEU A 158 -9.09 14.16 2.11
N GLU A 159 -9.64 14.94 3.05
CA GLU A 159 -10.54 16.06 2.75
C GLU A 159 -9.84 17.16 1.94
N THR A 160 -8.53 17.30 2.10
CA THR A 160 -7.72 18.36 1.47
C THR A 160 -7.13 17.97 0.12
N LEU A 161 -7.19 16.69 -0.24
CA LEU A 161 -6.61 16.18 -1.49
C LEU A 161 -7.55 16.42 -2.68
N SER A 162 -7.00 16.43 -3.90
CA SER A 162 -7.81 16.58 -5.12
C SER A 162 -8.80 15.43 -5.26
N GLY A 163 -10.08 15.77 -5.51
CA GLY A 163 -11.14 14.80 -5.70
C GLY A 163 -11.01 13.95 -6.96
N ASP A 164 -10.28 14.43 -7.97
CA ASP A 164 -10.09 13.72 -9.25
C ASP A 164 -9.07 12.57 -9.18
N LEU A 165 -8.33 12.43 -8.07
CA LEU A 165 -7.35 11.35 -7.91
C LEU A 165 -8.03 9.98 -7.92
N LEU A 166 -7.53 9.07 -8.76
CA LEU A 166 -7.98 7.68 -8.78
C LEU A 166 -7.43 6.93 -7.56
N VAL A 167 -8.31 6.36 -6.76
CA VAL A 167 -7.96 5.62 -5.54
C VAL A 167 -7.47 4.23 -5.91
N CYS A 168 -6.24 3.92 -5.48
CA CYS A 168 -5.53 2.66 -5.70
C CYS A 168 -5.28 1.99 -4.35
N THR A 169 -6.10 1.00 -4.02
CA THR A 169 -6.15 0.35 -2.69
C THR A 169 -5.20 -0.84 -2.61
N GLY A 170 -4.84 -1.28 -1.40
CA GLY A 170 -4.03 -2.49 -1.18
C GLY A 170 -4.79 -3.79 -1.45
N HIS A 171 -6.10 -3.81 -1.21
CA HIS A 171 -6.95 -4.98 -1.39
C HIS A 171 -8.29 -4.62 -2.01
N GLU A 172 -8.69 -5.37 -3.02
CA GLU A 172 -10.03 -5.31 -3.60
C GLU A 172 -10.40 -6.66 -4.22
N PRO A 173 -11.69 -6.99 -4.30
CA PRO A 173 -12.15 -8.11 -5.11
C PRO A 173 -11.64 -7.98 -6.56
N PRO A 174 -11.25 -9.09 -7.21
CA PRO A 174 -10.85 -9.05 -8.61
C PRO A 174 -11.93 -8.42 -9.49
N GLY A 175 -11.53 -7.47 -10.34
CA GLY A 175 -12.44 -6.75 -11.24
C GLY A 175 -13.08 -5.48 -10.65
N THR A 176 -12.73 -5.08 -9.43
CA THR A 176 -13.13 -3.77 -8.89
C THR A 176 -12.57 -2.66 -9.78
N VAL A 177 -13.43 -1.74 -10.18
CA VAL A 177 -13.08 -0.61 -11.04
C VAL A 177 -12.54 0.52 -10.18
N PHE A 178 -11.47 1.18 -10.63
CA PHE A 178 -10.96 2.37 -9.97
C PHE A 178 -12.02 3.47 -9.90
N GLN A 179 -12.12 4.10 -8.75
CA GLN A 179 -13.01 5.23 -8.50
C GLN A 179 -12.19 6.44 -8.05
N THR A 180 -12.72 7.64 -8.29
CA THR A 180 -12.10 8.88 -7.83
C THR A 180 -12.25 9.06 -6.32
N LEU A 181 -11.43 9.93 -5.74
CA LEU A 181 -11.56 10.27 -4.32
C LEU A 181 -12.90 10.96 -4.03
N ASP A 182 -13.42 11.80 -4.94
CA ASP A 182 -14.74 12.42 -4.78
C ASP A 182 -15.86 11.37 -4.80
N TRP A 183 -15.78 10.41 -5.72
CA TRP A 183 -16.74 9.30 -5.70
C TRP A 183 -16.68 8.53 -4.36
N ASN A 184 -15.47 8.29 -3.82
CA ASN A 184 -15.31 7.63 -2.52
C ASN A 184 -15.84 8.49 -1.37
N ARG A 185 -15.70 9.81 -1.40
CA ARG A 185 -16.31 10.71 -0.40
C ARG A 185 -17.83 10.57 -0.31
N GLU A 186 -18.46 10.29 -1.44
CA GLU A 186 -19.94 10.11 -1.52
C GLU A 186 -20.38 8.67 -1.21
N ASN A 187 -19.54 7.66 -1.47
CA ASN A 187 -19.95 6.25 -1.46
C ASN A 187 -19.21 5.40 -0.43
N ASN A 188 -18.18 5.92 0.24
CA ASN A 188 -17.45 5.19 1.27
C ASN A 188 -18.02 5.55 2.66
N PRO A 189 -18.53 4.57 3.43
CA PRO A 189 -19.21 4.85 4.69
C PRO A 189 -18.34 5.58 5.71
N VAL A 190 -17.01 5.31 5.74
CA VAL A 190 -16.14 5.94 6.76
C VAL A 190 -15.83 7.41 6.47
N LEU A 191 -15.89 7.84 5.21
CA LEU A 191 -15.65 9.23 4.81
C LEU A 191 -16.87 10.13 5.06
N GLY A 192 -18.07 9.55 5.22
CA GLY A 192 -19.31 10.27 5.54
C GLY A 192 -19.63 10.31 7.02
N MET A 193 -18.77 9.81 7.91
CA MET A 193 -19.03 9.80 9.35
C MET A 193 -18.71 11.14 10.01
N ASP A 194 -19.60 11.59 10.88
CA ASP A 194 -19.50 12.89 11.56
C ASP A 194 -18.76 12.80 12.90
N SER A 195 -18.63 11.60 13.49
CA SER A 195 -18.04 11.44 14.82
C SER A 195 -17.16 10.21 14.94
N PHE A 196 -16.21 10.27 15.90
CA PHE A 196 -15.35 9.14 16.22
C PHE A 196 -16.12 7.93 16.71
N GLU A 197 -17.21 8.13 17.46
CA GLU A 197 -18.05 7.05 17.98
C GLU A 197 -18.71 6.24 16.84
N GLN A 198 -19.14 6.91 15.76
CA GLN A 198 -19.66 6.22 14.57
C GLN A 198 -18.60 5.37 13.91
N TYR A 199 -17.37 5.91 13.76
CA TYR A 199 -16.24 5.19 13.20
C TYR A 199 -15.82 4.00 14.08
N GLU A 200 -15.74 4.18 15.40
CA GLU A 200 -15.45 3.11 16.35
C GLU A 200 -16.46 1.97 16.28
N ASP A 201 -17.75 2.29 16.21
CA ASP A 201 -18.82 1.30 16.06
C ASP A 201 -18.74 0.54 14.75
N TRP A 202 -18.39 1.23 13.65
CA TRP A 202 -18.19 0.63 12.34
C TRP A 202 -16.99 -0.31 12.36
N GLN A 203 -15.82 0.12 12.83
CA GLN A 203 -14.60 -0.70 12.91
C GLN A 203 -14.83 -1.94 13.77
N ARG A 204 -15.51 -1.82 14.89
CA ARG A 204 -15.84 -2.97 15.77
C ARG A 204 -16.65 -4.03 15.03
N LYS A 205 -17.63 -3.62 14.22
CA LYS A 205 -18.46 -4.54 13.42
C LYS A 205 -17.64 -5.22 12.31
N VAL A 206 -16.85 -4.45 11.61
CA VAL A 206 -15.99 -4.96 10.52
C VAL A 206 -14.97 -5.97 11.07
N THR A 207 -14.23 -5.59 12.10
CA THR A 207 -13.23 -6.43 12.75
C THR A 207 -13.79 -7.75 13.28
N ALA A 208 -14.99 -7.70 13.90
CA ALA A 208 -15.69 -8.90 14.37
C ALA A 208 -16.04 -9.88 13.22
N GLY A 209 -16.23 -9.38 12.00
CA GLY A 209 -16.54 -10.18 10.82
C GLY A 209 -15.33 -10.77 10.09
N LEU A 210 -14.14 -10.16 10.22
CA LEU A 210 -12.97 -10.52 9.41
C LEU A 210 -12.18 -11.74 9.92
N GLY A 211 -12.28 -12.09 11.19
CA GLY A 211 -11.46 -13.15 11.78
C GLY A 211 -9.96 -12.83 11.82
N SER A 212 -9.11 -13.85 12.03
CA SER A 212 -7.66 -13.69 12.09
C SER A 212 -7.02 -13.60 10.70
N VAL A 213 -5.92 -12.84 10.58
CA VAL A 213 -5.09 -12.81 9.36
C VAL A 213 -4.30 -14.12 9.29
N SER A 214 -4.65 -15.00 8.36
CA SER A 214 -4.16 -16.38 8.31
C SER A 214 -2.65 -16.50 8.12
N LYS A 215 -2.04 -15.58 7.38
CA LYS A 215 -0.62 -15.58 7.03
C LYS A 215 0.26 -14.78 7.99
N ILE A 216 -0.30 -14.08 8.98
CA ILE A 216 0.40 -13.13 9.85
C ILE A 216 1.63 -13.74 10.54
N LYS A 217 1.55 -15.01 10.97
CA LYS A 217 2.65 -15.67 11.69
C LYS A 217 3.91 -15.87 10.83
N THR A 218 3.76 -15.88 9.51
CA THR A 218 4.87 -16.02 8.56
C THR A 218 5.20 -14.67 7.91
N ALA A 219 4.19 -13.95 7.42
CA ALA A 219 4.39 -12.72 6.68
C ALA A 219 4.94 -11.59 7.55
N LEU A 220 4.35 -11.35 8.72
CA LEU A 220 4.77 -10.23 9.56
C LEU A 220 6.23 -10.34 10.04
N PRO A 221 6.73 -11.48 10.56
CA PRO A 221 8.15 -11.61 10.88
C PRO A 221 9.06 -11.47 9.66
N ALA A 222 8.70 -12.07 8.52
CA ALA A 222 9.48 -11.94 7.29
C ALA A 222 9.65 -10.47 6.86
N ASN A 223 8.58 -9.69 6.93
CA ASN A 223 8.60 -8.27 6.59
C ASN A 223 9.36 -7.43 7.61
N LEU A 224 9.18 -7.70 8.92
CA LEU A 224 9.86 -6.96 9.97
C LEU A 224 11.37 -7.18 9.98
N PHE A 225 11.82 -8.42 9.78
CA PHE A 225 13.23 -8.78 9.90
C PHE A 225 13.96 -8.86 8.55
N ALA A 226 13.26 -8.62 7.42
CA ALA A 226 13.78 -8.80 6.08
C ALA A 226 14.36 -10.22 5.85
N GLU A 227 13.74 -11.21 6.45
CA GLU A 227 14.15 -12.62 6.40
C GLU A 227 13.07 -13.45 5.70
N ILE A 228 13.33 -13.84 4.45
CA ILE A 228 12.41 -14.71 3.72
C ILE A 228 12.61 -16.13 4.19
N PRO A 229 11.58 -16.83 4.72
CA PRO A 229 11.72 -18.19 5.21
C PRO A 229 11.96 -19.17 4.05
N ASP A 230 12.80 -20.21 4.29
CA ASP A 230 13.09 -21.26 3.29
C ASP A 230 11.84 -21.98 2.79
N VAL A 231 10.82 -22.07 3.64
CA VAL A 231 9.52 -22.66 3.31
C VAL A 231 8.42 -21.65 3.58
N ILE A 232 7.74 -21.22 2.53
CA ILE A 232 6.57 -20.35 2.61
C ILE A 232 5.34 -21.26 2.48
N PRO A 233 4.47 -21.39 3.51
CA PRO A 233 3.44 -22.45 3.56
C PRO A 233 2.41 -22.43 2.42
N TRP A 234 2.22 -21.28 1.77
CA TRP A 234 1.27 -21.10 0.68
C TRP A 234 1.90 -21.05 -0.73
N MET A 235 3.23 -21.00 -0.83
CA MET A 235 3.96 -21.16 -2.10
C MET A 235 4.34 -22.63 -2.29
N LYS A 236 4.14 -23.15 -3.48
CA LYS A 236 4.46 -24.55 -3.84
C LYS A 236 5.66 -24.60 -4.78
#